data_c7cef8a0212d66128e632a990d250ce5
#
_entry.id   c7cef8a0212d66128e632a990d250ce5
#
_cell.length_a   1.000
_cell.length_b   1.000
_cell.length_c   1.000
_cell.angle_alpha   90.00
_cell.angle_beta   90.00
_cell.angle_gamma   90.00
#
_symmetry.space_group_name_H-M   'P 1'
#
loop_
_entity.id
_entity.type
_entity.pdbx_description
1 polymer ?
#
loop_
_entity_poly.entity_id
_entity_poly.type
_entity_poly.pdbx_seq_one_letter_code
_entity_poly.pdbx_strand_id
1 'polypeptide(L)'
;MAAPSLTAAPVLVTGGTGYIAGFLIRRLLDAGCTVHTTVRRREREAPLRALLAAHGGNGGERLRVFEADLTADAGWAEAATGCALVAHVASPLPRGVPRHADELVVPARDGALRVLRAARDAGARRVVMTSSVAAIAYGRGRGEHRFTEADWTDTARPGLT
;
A
#
# COMPACT_ATOMS: atom_id res chain seq x y z
N MET A 1 20.11 -1.38 -20.96
CA MET A 1 19.06 -0.38 -20.72
C MET A 1 19.26 0.18 -19.33
N ALA A 2 19.49 1.49 -19.18
CA ALA A 2 19.58 2.13 -17.87
C ALA A 2 18.23 2.00 -17.14
N ALA A 3 18.25 1.68 -15.85
CA ALA A 3 17.05 1.68 -15.04
C ALA A 3 16.44 3.10 -15.06
N PRO A 4 15.12 3.24 -15.26
CA PRO A 4 14.48 4.54 -15.28
C PRO A 4 14.70 5.23 -13.94
N SER A 5 15.10 6.51 -13.97
CA SER A 5 15.27 7.32 -12.76
C SER A 5 13.97 7.36 -11.98
N LEU A 6 14.01 6.97 -10.69
CA LEU A 6 12.87 7.04 -9.79
C LEU A 6 12.37 8.48 -9.57
N THR A 7 13.18 9.48 -9.92
CA THR A 7 12.86 10.90 -9.73
C THR A 7 12.13 11.52 -10.92
N ALA A 8 12.00 10.80 -12.05
CA ALA A 8 11.41 11.33 -13.28
C ALA A 8 9.88 11.50 -13.23
N ALA A 9 9.20 10.79 -12.33
CA ALA A 9 7.75 10.87 -12.14
C ALA A 9 7.39 10.56 -10.69
N PRO A 10 6.22 10.99 -10.20
CA PRO A 10 5.79 10.69 -8.84
C PRO A 10 5.64 9.20 -8.58
N VAL A 11 5.82 8.82 -7.32
CA VAL A 11 5.53 7.47 -6.79
C VAL A 11 4.32 7.57 -5.88
N LEU A 12 3.27 6.80 -6.16
CA LEU A 12 2.13 6.70 -5.25
C LEU A 12 2.44 5.68 -4.15
N VAL A 13 2.32 6.10 -2.89
CA VAL A 13 2.37 5.22 -1.71
C VAL A 13 1.02 5.27 -1.01
N THR A 14 0.25 4.19 -1.02
CA THR A 14 -1.08 4.19 -0.39
C THR A 14 -0.99 4.04 1.13
N GLY A 15 -1.91 4.71 1.85
CA GLY A 15 -2.02 4.59 3.31
C GLY A 15 -0.91 5.27 4.09
N GLY A 16 -0.59 6.52 3.77
CA GLY A 16 0.54 7.28 4.30
C GLY A 16 0.66 7.36 5.82
N THR A 17 -0.45 7.19 6.56
CA THR A 17 -0.45 7.16 8.03
C THR A 17 -0.05 5.78 8.61
N GLY A 18 0.18 4.78 7.75
CA GLY A 18 0.62 3.45 8.18
C GLY A 18 2.12 3.42 8.47
N TYR A 19 2.53 2.50 9.35
CA TYR A 19 3.92 2.36 9.78
C TYR A 19 4.89 2.14 8.60
N ILE A 20 4.64 1.12 7.79
CA ILE A 20 5.49 0.80 6.62
C ILE A 20 5.46 1.93 5.60
N ALA A 21 4.27 2.50 5.33
CA ALA A 21 4.12 3.60 4.38
C ALA A 21 4.93 4.83 4.80
N GLY A 22 4.93 5.18 6.08
CA GLY A 22 5.71 6.32 6.61
C GLY A 22 7.21 6.17 6.34
N PHE A 23 7.78 4.99 6.60
CA PHE A 23 9.18 4.71 6.30
C PHE A 23 9.49 4.75 4.80
N LEU A 24 8.61 4.18 3.98
CA LEU A 24 8.78 4.19 2.53
C LEU A 24 8.72 5.60 1.96
N ILE A 25 7.72 6.40 2.38
CA ILE A 25 7.57 7.81 1.97
C ILE A 25 8.85 8.58 2.29
N ARG A 26 9.34 8.46 3.53
CA ARG A 26 10.58 9.12 3.92
C ARG A 26 11.75 8.72 3.01
N ARG A 27 11.97 7.43 2.80
CA ARG A 27 13.05 6.93 1.95
C ARG A 27 12.97 7.46 0.51
N LEU A 28 11.78 7.54 -0.05
CA LEU A 28 11.56 8.09 -1.38
C LEU A 28 11.85 9.59 -1.43
N LEU A 29 11.41 10.35 -0.41
CA LEU A 29 11.69 11.78 -0.31
C LEU A 29 13.19 12.06 -0.13
N ASP A 30 13.88 11.27 0.69
CA ASP A 30 15.34 11.36 0.88
C ASP A 30 16.10 11.07 -0.43
N ALA A 31 15.57 10.15 -1.26
CA ALA A 31 16.08 9.85 -2.59
C ALA A 31 15.72 10.91 -3.65
N GLY A 32 15.07 12.01 -3.27
CA GLY A 32 14.70 13.10 -4.19
C GLY A 32 13.42 12.86 -4.99
N CYS A 33 12.66 11.79 -4.71
CA CYS A 33 11.42 11.50 -5.41
C CYS A 33 10.29 12.47 -5.04
N THR A 34 9.38 12.70 -5.97
CA THR A 34 8.05 13.24 -5.64
C THR A 34 7.16 12.08 -5.23
N VAL A 35 6.47 12.24 -4.11
CA VAL A 35 5.61 11.21 -3.54
C VAL A 35 4.18 11.70 -3.47
N HIS A 36 3.27 10.93 -4.07
CA HIS A 36 1.85 10.99 -3.79
C HIS A 36 1.53 10.00 -2.68
N THR A 37 0.70 10.38 -1.72
CA THR A 37 0.24 9.44 -0.71
C THR A 37 -1.22 9.65 -0.39
N THR A 38 -1.87 8.62 0.17
CA THR A 38 -3.28 8.68 0.52
C THR A 38 -3.50 8.64 2.02
N VAL A 39 -4.49 9.38 2.47
CA VAL A 39 -5.05 9.34 3.82
C VAL A 39 -6.55 9.11 3.73
N ARG A 40 -7.17 8.43 4.70
CA ARG A 40 -8.62 8.17 4.67
C ARG A 40 -9.47 9.42 4.89
N ARG A 41 -8.91 10.44 5.54
CA ARG A 41 -9.56 11.72 5.83
C ARG A 41 -8.55 12.84 5.75
N ARG A 42 -8.92 13.97 5.19
CA ARG A 42 -8.03 15.12 4.98
C ARG A 42 -7.36 15.62 6.26
N GLU A 43 -8.04 15.52 7.39
CA GLU A 43 -7.50 15.95 8.70
C GLU A 43 -6.27 15.14 9.13
N ARG A 44 -6.01 14.00 8.49
CA ARG A 44 -4.83 13.16 8.77
C ARG A 44 -3.57 13.65 8.04
N GLU A 45 -3.68 14.64 7.16
CA GLU A 45 -2.51 15.19 6.46
C GLU A 45 -1.55 15.91 7.41
N ALA A 46 -2.04 16.82 8.25
CA ALA A 46 -1.19 17.57 9.16
C ALA A 46 -0.44 16.67 10.16
N PRO A 47 -1.08 15.68 10.81
CA PRO A 47 -0.37 14.69 11.63
C PRO A 47 0.67 13.87 10.85
N LEU A 48 0.38 13.50 9.60
CA LEU A 48 1.34 12.78 8.76
C LEU A 48 2.58 13.64 8.48
N ARG A 49 2.38 14.90 8.07
CA ARG A 49 3.49 15.82 7.81
C ARG A 49 4.34 16.07 9.07
N ALA A 50 3.70 16.24 10.22
CA ALA A 50 4.38 16.41 11.51
C ALA A 50 5.22 15.16 11.87
N LEU A 51 4.68 13.95 11.65
CA LEU A 51 5.39 12.71 11.89
C LEU A 51 6.63 12.58 10.98
N LEU A 52 6.50 12.90 9.70
CA LEU A 52 7.62 12.87 8.76
C LEU A 52 8.69 13.90 9.12
N ALA A 53 8.28 15.11 9.52
CA ALA A 53 9.20 16.17 9.95
C ALA A 53 9.98 15.79 11.21
N ALA A 54 9.34 15.17 12.19
CA ALA A 54 9.99 14.68 13.42
C ALA A 54 11.09 13.65 13.16
N HIS A 55 11.04 12.99 12.00
CA HIS A 55 12.03 11.99 11.56
C HIS A 55 12.96 12.51 10.44
N GLY A 56 13.07 13.82 10.27
CA GLY A 56 14.02 14.45 9.33
C GLY A 56 13.53 14.62 7.89
N GLY A 57 12.25 14.35 7.61
CA GLY A 57 11.74 14.47 6.24
C GLY A 57 10.33 15.03 6.17
N ASN A 58 10.15 16.34 5.96
CA ASN A 58 8.81 16.92 5.78
C ASN A 58 8.28 16.84 4.33
N GLY A 59 9.14 16.49 3.39
CA GLY A 59 8.81 16.38 1.96
C GLY A 59 8.51 17.70 1.25
N GLY A 60 8.15 18.76 1.98
CA GLY A 60 7.81 20.06 1.38
C GLY A 60 6.79 19.91 0.24
N GLU A 61 7.08 20.52 -0.90
CA GLU A 61 6.26 20.45 -2.12
C GLU A 61 6.33 19.09 -2.83
N ARG A 62 7.33 18.26 -2.53
CA ARG A 62 7.47 16.92 -3.11
C ARG A 62 6.54 15.87 -2.49
N LEU A 63 5.89 16.17 -1.36
CA LEU A 63 4.87 15.31 -0.78
C LEU A 63 3.49 15.87 -1.08
N ARG A 64 2.70 15.14 -1.87
CA ARG A 64 1.30 15.44 -2.15
C ARG A 64 0.41 14.41 -1.44
N VAL A 65 -0.59 14.90 -0.71
CA VAL A 65 -1.50 14.06 0.07
C VAL A 65 -2.89 14.12 -0.54
N PHE A 66 -3.48 12.96 -0.76
CA PHE A 66 -4.81 12.80 -1.33
C PHE A 66 -5.72 12.09 -0.33
N GLU A 67 -7.00 12.42 -0.35
CA GLU A 67 -7.98 11.65 0.40
C GLU A 67 -8.48 10.50 -0.45
N ALA A 68 -8.33 9.26 0.05
CA ALA A 68 -8.85 8.06 -0.58
C ALA A 68 -9.02 6.95 0.45
N ASP A 69 -10.11 6.21 0.36
CA ASP A 69 -10.42 5.06 1.19
C ASP A 69 -10.53 3.79 0.33
N LEU A 70 -9.99 2.66 0.80
CA LEU A 70 -10.07 1.38 0.10
C LEU A 70 -11.51 0.86 -0.07
N THR A 71 -12.45 1.40 0.70
CA THR A 71 -13.88 1.05 0.62
C THR A 71 -14.68 1.95 -0.31
N ALA A 72 -14.07 2.98 -0.89
CA ALA A 72 -14.72 3.94 -1.79
C ALA A 72 -13.91 4.15 -3.06
N ASP A 73 -14.58 4.52 -4.16
CA ASP A 73 -13.92 4.71 -5.45
C ASP A 73 -13.26 6.09 -5.62
N ALA A 74 -13.70 7.08 -4.81
CA ALA A 74 -13.21 8.45 -4.89
C ALA A 74 -11.74 8.60 -4.50
N GLY A 75 -11.05 9.56 -5.12
CA GLY A 75 -9.69 9.99 -4.80
C GLY A 75 -8.57 9.15 -5.43
N TRP A 76 -8.83 7.93 -5.86
CA TRP A 76 -7.79 7.03 -6.38
C TRP A 76 -7.22 7.49 -7.73
N ALA A 77 -8.08 7.95 -8.64
CA ALA A 77 -7.66 8.46 -9.94
C ALA A 77 -6.77 9.70 -9.79
N GLU A 78 -7.14 10.63 -8.91
CA GLU A 78 -6.38 11.84 -8.63
C GLU A 78 -5.03 11.50 -7.98
N ALA A 79 -5.02 10.59 -6.99
CA ALA A 79 -3.80 10.17 -6.32
C ALA A 79 -2.81 9.48 -7.28
N ALA A 80 -3.31 8.70 -8.25
CA ALA A 80 -2.49 7.98 -9.21
C ALA A 80 -2.03 8.82 -10.40
N THR A 81 -2.65 10.00 -10.64
CA THR A 81 -2.34 10.84 -11.80
C THR A 81 -0.85 11.15 -11.90
N GLY A 82 -0.27 10.82 -13.06
CA GLY A 82 1.14 11.05 -13.37
C GLY A 82 2.13 10.12 -12.66
N CYS A 83 1.67 9.21 -11.81
CA CYS A 83 2.53 8.28 -11.10
C CYS A 83 3.02 7.17 -12.02
N ALA A 84 4.34 7.03 -12.15
CA ALA A 84 4.94 5.92 -12.90
C ALA A 84 5.01 4.61 -12.11
N LEU A 85 5.00 4.71 -10.79
CA LEU A 85 5.12 3.58 -9.86
C LEU A 85 4.08 3.72 -8.75
N VAL A 86 3.55 2.58 -8.30
CA VAL A 86 2.61 2.51 -7.16
C VAL A 86 3.12 1.50 -6.14
N ALA A 87 3.29 1.94 -4.91
CA ALA A 87 3.49 1.08 -3.74
C ALA A 87 2.16 0.97 -2.98
N HIS A 88 1.45 -0.12 -3.18
CA HIS A 88 0.19 -0.39 -2.48
C HIS A 88 0.47 -1.04 -1.12
N VAL A 89 0.54 -0.21 -0.08
CA VAL A 89 0.88 -0.59 1.30
C VAL A 89 -0.36 -0.63 2.20
N ALA A 90 -1.40 0.12 1.83
CA ALA A 90 -2.64 0.16 2.59
C ALA A 90 -3.35 -1.20 2.60
N SER A 91 -3.87 -1.59 3.75
CA SER A 91 -4.75 -2.75 3.90
C SER A 91 -5.92 -2.41 4.84
N PRO A 92 -7.14 -2.84 4.52
CA PRO A 92 -8.32 -2.59 5.35
C PRO A 92 -8.42 -3.63 6.48
N LEU A 93 -7.52 -3.56 7.46
CA LEU A 93 -7.61 -4.43 8.64
C LEU A 93 -8.72 -3.96 9.57
N PRO A 94 -9.67 -4.83 9.95
CA PRO A 94 -10.71 -4.52 10.92
C PRO A 94 -10.13 -4.36 12.32
N ARG A 95 -10.84 -3.63 13.18
CA ARG A 95 -10.44 -3.41 14.58
C ARG A 95 -10.81 -4.57 15.51
N GLY A 96 -11.49 -5.59 15.03
CA GLY A 96 -11.98 -6.72 15.83
C GLY A 96 -11.88 -8.03 15.07
N VAL A 97 -12.27 -9.13 15.75
CA VAL A 97 -12.35 -10.45 15.13
C VAL A 97 -13.53 -10.46 14.17
N PRO A 98 -13.33 -10.78 12.89
CA PRO A 98 -14.42 -10.86 11.92
C PRO A 98 -15.36 -12.03 12.25
N ARG A 99 -16.64 -11.85 12.01
CA ARG A 99 -17.66 -12.91 12.18
C ARG A 99 -17.68 -13.84 10.96
N HIS A 100 -17.35 -13.31 9.80
CA HIS A 100 -17.30 -14.01 8.52
C HIS A 100 -16.04 -13.61 7.74
N ALA A 101 -15.50 -14.54 6.97
CA ALA A 101 -14.31 -14.31 6.14
C ALA A 101 -14.50 -13.12 5.18
N ASP A 102 -15.70 -12.93 4.66
CA ASP A 102 -16.01 -11.85 3.70
C ASP A 102 -15.88 -10.44 4.31
N GLU A 103 -15.96 -10.29 5.63
CA GLU A 103 -15.70 -9.01 6.30
C GLU A 103 -14.23 -8.55 6.12
N LEU A 104 -13.33 -9.50 5.83
CA LEU A 104 -11.92 -9.25 5.52
C LEU A 104 -11.64 -9.31 4.03
N VAL A 105 -12.08 -10.39 3.40
CA VAL A 105 -11.72 -10.71 2.01
C VAL A 105 -12.30 -9.70 1.04
N VAL A 106 -13.57 -9.35 1.18
CA VAL A 106 -14.24 -8.43 0.26
C VAL A 106 -13.61 -7.05 0.27
N PRO A 107 -13.45 -6.36 1.42
CA PRO A 107 -12.80 -5.05 1.44
C PRO A 107 -11.34 -5.09 0.96
N ALA A 108 -10.60 -6.14 1.29
CA ALA A 108 -9.20 -6.29 0.87
C ALA A 108 -9.09 -6.47 -0.65
N ARG A 109 -9.88 -7.37 -1.23
CA ARG A 109 -9.94 -7.61 -2.66
C ARG A 109 -10.37 -6.36 -3.42
N ASP A 110 -11.49 -5.78 -3.03
CA ASP A 110 -12.07 -4.65 -3.75
C ASP A 110 -11.21 -3.40 -3.62
N GLY A 111 -10.62 -3.18 -2.45
CA GLY A 111 -9.66 -2.10 -2.22
C GLY A 111 -8.40 -2.24 -3.08
N ALA A 112 -7.83 -3.45 -3.14
CA ALA A 112 -6.68 -3.74 -4.01
C ALA A 112 -7.03 -3.52 -5.49
N LEU A 113 -8.21 -3.97 -5.94
CA LEU A 113 -8.67 -3.77 -7.31
C LEU A 113 -8.87 -2.29 -7.66
N ARG A 114 -9.35 -1.45 -6.72
CA ARG A 114 -9.45 0.01 -6.93
C ARG A 114 -8.10 0.63 -7.22
N VAL A 115 -7.11 0.31 -6.38
CA VAL A 115 -5.74 0.84 -6.56
C VAL A 115 -5.12 0.34 -7.86
N LEU A 116 -5.28 -0.95 -8.19
CA LEU A 116 -4.75 -1.53 -9.43
C LEU A 116 -5.39 -0.91 -10.68
N ARG A 117 -6.72 -0.66 -10.66
CA ARG A 117 -7.42 0.02 -11.75
C ARG A 117 -6.92 1.47 -11.91
N ALA A 118 -6.84 2.22 -10.81
CA ALA A 118 -6.33 3.59 -10.83
C ALA A 118 -4.89 3.65 -11.37
N ALA A 119 -4.03 2.72 -10.94
CA ALA A 119 -2.65 2.62 -11.42
C ALA A 119 -2.59 2.33 -12.93
N ARG A 120 -3.38 1.36 -13.40
CA ARG A 120 -3.51 1.02 -14.83
C ARG A 120 -3.96 2.22 -15.65
N ASP A 121 -5.03 2.87 -15.21
CA ASP A 121 -5.67 3.98 -15.95
C ASP A 121 -4.79 5.24 -15.96
N ALA A 122 -3.95 5.41 -14.94
CA ALA A 122 -2.91 6.44 -14.90
C ALA A 122 -1.64 6.09 -15.71
N GLY A 123 -1.56 4.90 -16.30
CA GLY A 123 -0.40 4.44 -17.06
C GLY A 123 0.81 4.08 -16.20
N ALA A 124 0.61 3.71 -14.94
CA ALA A 124 1.69 3.28 -14.07
C ALA A 124 2.38 2.02 -14.63
N ARG A 125 3.71 2.04 -14.68
CA ARG A 125 4.52 0.97 -15.28
C ARG A 125 4.69 -0.23 -14.35
N ARG A 126 4.58 -0.01 -13.03
CA ARG A 126 4.75 -1.06 -12.02
C ARG A 126 3.93 -0.75 -10.78
N VAL A 127 3.33 -1.80 -10.25
CA VAL A 127 2.71 -1.79 -8.92
C VAL A 127 3.44 -2.82 -8.06
N VAL A 128 3.81 -2.42 -6.83
CA VAL A 128 4.31 -3.31 -5.79
C VAL A 128 3.27 -3.29 -4.67
N MET A 129 2.78 -4.45 -4.28
CA MET A 129 1.78 -4.58 -3.23
C MET A 129 2.37 -5.34 -2.05
N THR A 130 2.17 -4.84 -0.84
CA THR A 130 2.54 -5.59 0.37
C THR A 130 1.64 -6.81 0.50
N SER A 131 2.26 -7.97 0.67
CA SER A 131 1.60 -9.22 0.98
C SER A 131 1.71 -9.52 2.48
N SER A 132 1.45 -10.75 2.86
CA SER A 132 1.56 -11.22 4.23
C SER A 132 2.24 -12.59 4.27
N VAL A 133 2.93 -12.89 5.36
CA VAL A 133 3.43 -14.24 5.65
C VAL A 133 2.28 -15.26 5.66
N ALA A 134 1.06 -14.84 6.00
CA ALA A 134 -0.13 -15.69 5.93
C ALA A 134 -0.44 -16.19 4.51
N ALA A 135 -0.03 -15.47 3.48
CA ALA A 135 -0.24 -15.88 2.09
C ALA A 135 0.65 -17.05 1.66
N ILE A 136 1.71 -17.36 2.42
CA ILE A 136 2.66 -18.42 2.06
C ILE A 136 2.81 -19.51 3.14
N ALA A 137 2.63 -19.18 4.42
CA ALA A 137 3.06 -20.03 5.52
C ALA A 137 1.92 -20.80 6.21
N TYR A 138 0.67 -20.39 6.06
CA TYR A 138 -0.43 -20.99 6.80
C TYR A 138 -0.88 -22.33 6.19
N GLY A 139 -1.51 -23.17 7.03
CA GLY A 139 -2.00 -24.48 6.61
C GLY A 139 -0.92 -25.55 6.42
N ARG A 140 0.32 -25.27 6.78
CA ARG A 140 1.41 -26.27 6.82
C ARG A 140 1.37 -26.98 8.17
N GLY A 141 1.58 -28.28 8.21
CA GLY A 141 1.61 -29.07 9.45
C GLY A 141 2.72 -28.60 10.41
N ARG A 142 2.80 -29.25 11.60
CA ARG A 142 3.90 -28.99 12.56
C ARG A 142 5.23 -29.45 11.96
N GLY A 143 6.29 -28.64 12.15
CA GLY A 143 7.66 -28.92 11.69
C GLY A 143 8.39 -27.67 11.26
N GLU A 144 9.67 -27.81 10.96
CA GLU A 144 10.46 -26.74 10.34
C GLU A 144 10.15 -26.70 8.85
N HIS A 145 9.74 -25.53 8.35
CA HIS A 145 9.47 -25.28 6.93
C HIS A 145 10.29 -24.09 6.45
N ARG A 146 10.94 -24.27 5.33
CA ARG A 146 11.60 -23.18 4.60
C ARG A 146 10.68 -22.74 3.46
N PHE A 147 10.24 -21.50 3.50
CA PHE A 147 9.34 -20.91 2.52
C PHE A 147 10.12 -20.15 1.46
N THR A 148 9.60 -20.17 0.24
CA THR A 148 10.11 -19.46 -0.93
C THR A 148 8.97 -18.75 -1.65
N GLU A 149 9.26 -18.01 -2.70
CA GLU A 149 8.27 -17.33 -3.54
C GLU A 149 7.35 -18.29 -4.31
N ALA A 150 7.69 -19.56 -4.37
CA ALA A 150 6.85 -20.61 -4.99
C ALA A 150 5.78 -21.15 -4.02
N ASP A 151 5.91 -20.85 -2.72
CA ASP A 151 4.99 -21.35 -1.72
C ASP A 151 3.75 -20.46 -1.62
N TRP A 152 2.58 -21.09 -1.55
CA TRP A 152 1.30 -20.43 -1.32
C TRP A 152 0.49 -21.20 -0.28
N THR A 153 -0.22 -20.45 0.56
CA THR A 153 -1.23 -21.03 1.46
C THR A 153 -2.40 -21.56 0.64
N ASP A 154 -2.71 -22.84 0.82
CA ASP A 154 -3.88 -23.45 0.22
C ASP A 154 -5.14 -23.04 1.00
N THR A 155 -5.91 -22.12 0.47
CA THR A 155 -7.12 -21.59 1.11
C THR A 155 -8.30 -22.57 1.12
N ALA A 156 -8.22 -23.67 0.35
CA ALA A 156 -9.24 -24.73 0.39
C ALA A 156 -9.02 -25.72 1.54
N ARG A 157 -7.89 -25.63 2.24
CA ARG A 157 -7.53 -26.55 3.32
C ARG A 157 -8.34 -26.27 4.60
N PRO A 158 -8.98 -27.26 5.22
CA PRO A 158 -9.68 -27.07 6.49
C PRO A 158 -8.71 -26.63 7.60
N GLY A 159 -9.17 -25.80 8.54
CA GLY A 159 -8.40 -25.42 9.73
C GLY A 159 -7.38 -24.29 9.52
N LEU A 160 -7.60 -23.41 8.55
CA LEU A 160 -6.81 -22.17 8.36
C LEU A 160 -7.20 -21.03 9.31
N THR A 161 -8.21 -21.24 10.16
CA THR A 161 -8.68 -20.25 11.15
C THR A 161 -8.06 -20.50 12.51
#